data_a21f95b210fb43fddad3e1741802765e
#
_entry.id   a21f95b210fb43fddad3e1741802765e
#
_cell.length_a   1.000
_cell.length_b   1.000
_cell.length_c   1.000
_cell.angle_alpha   90.00
_cell.angle_beta   90.00
_cell.angle_gamma   90.00
#
_symmetry.space_group_name_H-M   'P 1'
#
loop_
_entity.id
_entity.type
_entity.pdbx_description
1 polymer ?
#
loop_
_entity_poly.entity_id
_entity_poly.type
_entity_poly.pdbx_seq_one_letter_code
_entity_poly.pdbx_strand_id
1 'polypeptide(L)'
;KYGVEAVRVPGDYAKKFRSVYKKKGDGIQGIAKKDAVVSIVGAGPAGLACAHDLALMGYRPVIYEMEKIAGGMCATGIPIYRLPRELLKAEIDAIQALGAEIRLGVQVGSDVPLRKLYDESEAVLLAVGARRSRILPVEGSESRGVLGGVEFLKNVNTGSYINIGPRVVVVGGGNVAYDVARTALRQRGVDSVSLVCVEAREQMLADKVEIDEGEEEGVVRLVSFGPQRIHAGLGGIVESMTFKKVISVFDSEGKFNPRYDESETMTLKADTVIFSVGQAYDLAFIEESGLEVEKSPRGMIKVAADGLSTSLTKLFVAGDLAYGPKLIIDAVASGKKAARKIHEMITGTALKTGIMENHLELADNVVPQYERYEKIPRRTVPAFDPAERVRVPTSPVEKGFDAELAEKQGGRCLNCAVNTIFNGDRCILCGGCADVCPEHCLRLVSLEHIRGDSNLEKLYEMRYGTADPQGGSAIIKDEDRCIRCGLCAKRCPVNAITMERFVFKEEVECE
;
A
#
# COMPACT_ATOMS: atom_id res chain seq x y z
N LYS A 1 -11.59 -7.69 3.83
CA LYS A 1 -12.94 -8.15 3.41
C LYS A 1 -14.02 -7.79 4.44
N TYR A 2 -13.80 -8.02 5.73
CA TYR A 2 -14.77 -7.71 6.79
C TYR A 2 -15.04 -6.20 6.93
N GLY A 3 -14.02 -5.36 6.83
CA GLY A 3 -14.15 -3.91 6.85
C GLY A 3 -14.99 -3.37 5.68
N VAL A 4 -14.91 -4.01 4.52
CA VAL A 4 -15.63 -3.60 3.31
C VAL A 4 -17.10 -4.06 3.33
N GLU A 5 -17.42 -5.20 3.93
CA GLU A 5 -18.81 -5.61 4.14
C GLU A 5 -19.58 -4.69 5.09
N ALA A 6 -18.89 -4.05 6.04
CA ALA A 6 -19.47 -3.05 6.93
C ALA A 6 -19.86 -1.74 6.21
N VAL A 7 -19.39 -1.50 5.00
CA VAL A 7 -19.60 -0.27 4.19
C VAL A 7 -20.69 -0.47 3.11
N ARG A 8 -21.48 -1.55 3.15
CA ARG A 8 -22.50 -1.87 2.15
C ARG A 8 -23.61 -0.84 1.98
N VAL A 9 -23.72 0.14 2.88
CA VAL A 9 -24.72 1.22 2.79
C VAL A 9 -24.02 2.57 2.87
N PRO A 10 -23.53 3.14 1.73
CA PRO A 10 -22.75 4.37 1.71
C PRO A 10 -23.41 5.54 2.43
N GLY A 11 -24.73 5.69 2.33
CA GLY A 11 -25.49 6.75 3.01
C GLY A 11 -25.48 6.64 4.53
N ASP A 12 -25.56 5.44 5.08
CA ASP A 12 -25.54 5.22 6.53
C ASP A 12 -24.11 5.32 7.08
N TYR A 13 -23.11 4.86 6.32
CA TYR A 13 -21.70 5.06 6.64
C TYR A 13 -21.38 6.56 6.71
N ALA A 14 -21.76 7.32 5.69
CA ALA A 14 -21.55 8.77 5.67
C ALA A 14 -22.29 9.47 6.83
N LYS A 15 -23.51 9.07 7.17
CA LYS A 15 -24.22 9.57 8.36
C LYS A 15 -23.50 9.24 9.66
N LYS A 16 -23.02 8.00 9.82
CA LYS A 16 -22.30 7.54 11.00
C LYS A 16 -20.97 8.27 11.13
N PHE A 17 -20.22 8.41 10.06
CA PHE A 17 -18.99 9.20 10.02
C PHE A 17 -19.25 10.67 10.35
N ARG A 18 -20.19 11.31 9.67
CA ARG A 18 -20.58 12.70 9.98
C ARG A 18 -21.03 12.89 11.42
N SER A 19 -21.70 11.91 12.02
CA SER A 19 -22.13 12.00 13.42
C SER A 19 -20.96 11.88 14.40
N VAL A 20 -19.97 11.04 14.09
CA VAL A 20 -18.72 10.90 14.87
C VAL A 20 -17.88 12.17 14.74
N TYR A 21 -17.73 12.70 13.54
CA TYR A 21 -17.00 13.95 13.29
C TYR A 21 -17.79 15.19 13.76
N LYS A 22 -19.13 15.23 13.71
CA LYS A 22 -19.92 16.29 14.33
C LYS A 22 -19.75 16.34 15.84
N LYS A 23 -19.69 15.20 16.52
CA LYS A 23 -19.41 15.17 17.97
C LYS A 23 -18.00 15.65 18.32
N LYS A 24 -17.02 15.43 17.41
CA LYS A 24 -15.66 15.99 17.51
C LYS A 24 -15.56 17.39 16.91
N GLY A 25 -16.47 17.76 16.04
CA GLY A 25 -16.43 18.92 15.16
C GLY A 25 -17.31 20.08 15.60
N ASP A 26 -17.90 20.05 16.80
CA ASP A 26 -18.35 21.32 17.40
C ASP A 26 -17.17 22.28 17.68
N GLY A 27 -15.90 21.78 17.62
CA GLY A 27 -14.68 22.54 17.56
C GLY A 27 -14.12 22.80 16.13
N ILE A 28 -14.57 22.09 15.11
CA ILE A 28 -14.14 22.28 13.71
C ILE A 28 -15.08 23.24 12.94
N GLN A 29 -16.23 23.59 13.51
CA GLN A 29 -17.13 24.58 12.93
C GLN A 29 -16.52 25.98 12.99
N GLY A 30 -16.00 26.41 11.85
CA GLY A 30 -15.42 27.73 11.67
C GLY A 30 -14.14 27.76 10.85
N ILE A 31 -13.59 26.60 10.53
CA ILE A 31 -12.29 26.44 9.91
C ILE A 31 -12.29 26.68 8.41
N ALA A 32 -13.34 26.25 7.72
CA ALA A 32 -13.42 26.46 6.28
C ALA A 32 -14.24 27.72 5.96
N LYS A 33 -13.69 28.51 5.05
CA LYS A 33 -14.49 29.47 4.29
C LYS A 33 -15.64 28.64 3.68
N LYS A 34 -16.90 28.82 4.13
CA LYS A 34 -18.04 28.11 3.58
C LYS A 34 -17.96 28.17 2.06
N ASP A 35 -18.03 26.99 1.40
CA ASP A 35 -17.95 26.84 -0.06
C ASP A 35 -16.57 27.01 -0.73
N ALA A 36 -15.47 27.03 0.04
CA ALA A 36 -14.14 27.05 -0.58
C ALA A 36 -13.89 25.79 -1.43
N VAL A 37 -13.68 26.03 -2.73
CA VAL A 37 -13.47 24.97 -3.72
C VAL A 37 -12.00 24.53 -3.73
N VAL A 38 -11.77 23.24 -3.63
CA VAL A 38 -10.46 22.62 -3.85
C VAL A 38 -10.58 21.69 -5.06
N SER A 39 -9.85 21.99 -6.13
CA SER A 39 -9.82 21.15 -7.32
C SER A 39 -8.80 20.03 -7.18
N ILE A 40 -9.20 18.80 -7.48
CA ILE A 40 -8.36 17.61 -7.42
C ILE A 40 -8.31 16.97 -8.80
N VAL A 41 -7.13 16.75 -9.34
CA VAL A 41 -6.92 16.11 -10.64
C VAL A 41 -6.54 14.66 -10.44
N GLY A 42 -7.47 13.75 -10.73
CA GLY A 42 -7.35 12.29 -10.57
C GLY A 42 -8.14 11.73 -9.39
N ALA A 43 -9.03 10.77 -9.68
CA ALA A 43 -9.84 10.04 -8.72
C ALA A 43 -9.19 8.72 -8.28
N GLY A 44 -7.85 8.67 -8.21
CA GLY A 44 -7.11 7.56 -7.60
C GLY A 44 -7.14 7.63 -6.07
N PRO A 45 -6.52 6.64 -5.37
CA PRO A 45 -6.53 6.57 -3.91
C PRO A 45 -6.08 7.86 -3.20
N ALA A 46 -5.06 8.55 -3.73
CA ALA A 46 -4.57 9.80 -3.15
C ALA A 46 -5.60 10.95 -3.29
N GLY A 47 -6.18 11.12 -4.48
CA GLY A 47 -7.19 12.16 -4.73
C GLY A 47 -8.47 11.92 -3.92
N LEU A 48 -8.94 10.67 -3.88
CA LEU A 48 -10.12 10.27 -3.10
C LEU A 48 -9.91 10.46 -1.60
N ALA A 49 -8.74 10.09 -1.06
CA ALA A 49 -8.41 10.28 0.35
C ALA A 49 -8.30 11.77 0.73
N CYS A 50 -7.74 12.59 -0.16
CA CYS A 50 -7.71 14.03 0.04
C CYS A 50 -9.13 14.63 0.03
N ALA A 51 -9.96 14.26 -0.94
CA ALA A 51 -11.34 14.71 -1.02
C ALA A 51 -12.16 14.31 0.20
N HIS A 52 -11.98 13.09 0.71
CA HIS A 52 -12.60 12.62 1.94
C HIS A 52 -12.30 13.55 3.12
N ASP A 53 -11.03 13.80 3.39
CA ASP A 53 -10.62 14.61 4.55
C ASP A 53 -11.03 16.09 4.37
N LEU A 54 -10.89 16.66 3.16
CA LEU A 54 -11.35 18.01 2.86
C LEU A 54 -12.87 18.17 3.03
N ALA A 55 -13.66 17.19 2.58
CA ALA A 55 -15.11 17.21 2.77
C ALA A 55 -15.50 17.15 4.27
N LEU A 56 -14.76 16.37 5.07
CA LEU A 56 -14.94 16.34 6.54
C LEU A 56 -14.60 17.68 7.18
N MET A 57 -13.60 18.40 6.66
CA MET A 57 -13.21 19.75 7.13
C MET A 57 -14.19 20.84 6.66
N GLY A 58 -15.18 20.52 5.82
CA GLY A 58 -16.19 21.46 5.34
C GLY A 58 -15.85 22.18 4.02
N TYR A 59 -14.75 21.80 3.36
CA TYR A 59 -14.43 22.25 2.02
C TYR A 59 -15.34 21.61 0.98
N ARG A 60 -15.34 22.17 -0.24
CA ARG A 60 -15.98 21.59 -1.43
C ARG A 60 -14.93 21.01 -2.37
N PRO A 61 -14.51 19.74 -2.18
CA PRO A 61 -13.58 19.09 -3.10
C PRO A 61 -14.30 18.71 -4.41
N VAL A 62 -13.69 19.09 -5.55
CA VAL A 62 -14.15 18.72 -6.89
C VAL A 62 -13.05 17.95 -7.57
N ILE A 63 -13.31 16.66 -7.83
CA ILE A 63 -12.38 15.75 -8.48
C ILE A 63 -12.65 15.71 -9.98
N TYR A 64 -11.63 15.89 -10.78
CA TYR A 64 -11.65 15.75 -12.23
C TYR A 64 -10.95 14.46 -12.60
N GLU A 65 -11.69 13.51 -13.16
CA GLU A 65 -11.18 12.19 -13.55
C GLU A 65 -11.39 11.97 -15.05
N MET A 66 -10.30 11.68 -15.76
CA MET A 66 -10.33 11.47 -17.20
C MET A 66 -11.01 10.16 -17.61
N GLU A 67 -10.98 9.16 -16.74
CA GLU A 67 -11.64 7.89 -17.00
C GLU A 67 -13.15 7.99 -16.69
N LYS A 68 -13.93 7.08 -17.29
CA LYS A 68 -15.37 6.97 -17.02
C LYS A 68 -15.70 6.30 -15.67
N ILE A 69 -14.66 5.87 -14.95
CA ILE A 69 -14.76 5.24 -13.65
C ILE A 69 -13.76 5.87 -12.69
N ALA A 70 -14.17 6.06 -11.43
CA ALA A 70 -13.26 6.50 -10.37
C ALA A 70 -12.53 5.30 -9.74
N GLY A 71 -11.43 5.58 -9.05
CA GLY A 71 -10.61 4.59 -8.34
C GLY A 71 -9.17 4.51 -8.84
N GLY A 72 -8.84 5.18 -9.96
CA GLY A 72 -7.49 5.15 -10.54
C GLY A 72 -6.99 3.72 -10.75
N MET A 73 -5.74 3.43 -10.34
CA MET A 73 -5.15 2.09 -10.50
C MET A 73 -5.91 0.99 -9.74
N CYS A 74 -6.66 1.29 -8.69
CA CYS A 74 -7.54 0.31 -8.03
C CYS A 74 -8.68 -0.15 -8.95
N ALA A 75 -9.15 0.71 -9.85
CA ALA A 75 -10.20 0.39 -10.81
C ALA A 75 -9.65 -0.13 -12.14
N THR A 76 -8.53 0.46 -12.63
CA THR A 76 -8.02 0.22 -13.98
C THR A 76 -6.83 -0.74 -14.01
N GLY A 77 -6.02 -0.81 -12.96
CA GLY A 77 -4.81 -1.62 -12.90
C GLY A 77 -5.00 -2.94 -12.15
N ILE A 78 -5.53 -2.89 -10.94
CA ILE A 78 -5.73 -4.11 -10.14
C ILE A 78 -6.84 -4.97 -10.76
N PRO A 79 -6.57 -6.26 -11.01
CA PRO A 79 -7.58 -7.14 -11.60
C PRO A 79 -8.83 -7.32 -10.73
N ILE A 80 -9.99 -7.51 -11.38
CA ILE A 80 -11.28 -7.63 -10.70
C ILE A 80 -11.34 -8.82 -9.73
N TYR A 81 -10.61 -9.90 -10.01
CA TYR A 81 -10.56 -11.09 -9.16
C TYR A 81 -9.76 -10.86 -7.85
N ARG A 82 -8.94 -9.80 -7.78
CA ARG A 82 -8.24 -9.35 -6.56
C ARG A 82 -9.01 -8.28 -5.82
N LEU A 83 -9.61 -7.33 -6.55
CA LEU A 83 -10.39 -6.22 -5.99
C LEU A 83 -11.74 -6.11 -6.70
N PRO A 84 -12.80 -6.70 -6.14
CA PRO A 84 -14.16 -6.61 -6.69
C PRO A 84 -14.63 -5.15 -6.80
N ARG A 85 -15.20 -4.80 -7.94
CA ARG A 85 -15.55 -3.42 -8.28
C ARG A 85 -16.68 -2.83 -7.43
N GLU A 86 -17.61 -3.68 -6.99
CA GLU A 86 -18.69 -3.28 -6.08
C GLU A 86 -18.16 -2.77 -4.73
N LEU A 87 -17.07 -3.35 -4.24
CA LEU A 87 -16.44 -2.93 -2.99
C LEU A 87 -15.76 -1.57 -3.13
N LEU A 88 -14.99 -1.41 -4.22
CA LEU A 88 -14.34 -0.13 -4.53
C LEU A 88 -15.37 0.97 -4.74
N LYS A 89 -16.47 0.65 -5.46
CA LYS A 89 -17.56 1.60 -5.68
C LYS A 89 -18.23 2.03 -4.37
N ALA A 90 -18.45 1.12 -3.44
CA ALA A 90 -19.07 1.45 -2.16
C ALA A 90 -18.24 2.46 -1.35
N GLU A 91 -16.91 2.33 -1.36
CA GLU A 91 -16.00 3.29 -0.73
C GLU A 91 -16.05 4.67 -1.42
N ILE A 92 -16.07 4.69 -2.74
CA ILE A 92 -16.16 5.94 -3.52
C ILE A 92 -17.50 6.63 -3.29
N ASP A 93 -18.60 5.87 -3.30
CA ASP A 93 -19.96 6.40 -3.03
C ASP A 93 -20.04 7.00 -1.62
N ALA A 94 -19.36 6.42 -0.63
CA ALA A 94 -19.26 6.98 0.72
C ALA A 94 -18.54 8.35 0.72
N ILE A 95 -17.47 8.50 -0.03
CA ILE A 95 -16.75 9.78 -0.18
C ILE A 95 -17.63 10.84 -0.84
N GLN A 96 -18.36 10.48 -1.90
CA GLN A 96 -19.33 11.38 -2.55
C GLN A 96 -20.46 11.79 -1.58
N ALA A 97 -20.94 10.86 -0.76
CA ALA A 97 -21.96 11.14 0.24
C ALA A 97 -21.51 12.11 1.35
N LEU A 98 -20.18 12.26 1.55
CA LEU A 98 -19.60 13.29 2.43
C LEU A 98 -19.61 14.69 1.80
N GLY A 99 -19.87 14.80 0.49
CA GLY A 99 -19.96 16.06 -0.22
C GLY A 99 -18.88 16.29 -1.28
N ALA A 100 -18.04 15.28 -1.56
CA ALA A 100 -17.10 15.35 -2.67
C ALA A 100 -17.82 15.23 -4.02
N GLU A 101 -17.54 16.14 -4.96
CA GLU A 101 -18.04 16.08 -6.34
C GLU A 101 -17.01 15.35 -7.20
N ILE A 102 -17.43 14.34 -7.98
CA ILE A 102 -16.55 13.63 -8.92
C ILE A 102 -17.07 13.82 -10.34
N ARG A 103 -16.25 14.39 -11.21
CA ARG A 103 -16.52 14.62 -12.63
C ARG A 103 -15.74 13.59 -13.45
N LEU A 104 -16.43 12.54 -13.87
CA LEU A 104 -15.88 11.46 -14.68
C LEU A 104 -15.83 11.85 -16.16
N GLY A 105 -14.85 11.29 -16.91
CA GLY A 105 -14.66 11.55 -18.33
C GLY A 105 -14.21 12.98 -18.62
N VAL A 106 -13.59 13.67 -17.66
CA VAL A 106 -13.10 15.05 -17.81
C VAL A 106 -11.59 15.05 -17.70
N GLN A 107 -10.91 15.28 -18.80
CA GLN A 107 -9.45 15.35 -18.87
C GLN A 107 -8.97 16.78 -18.65
N VAL A 108 -8.25 17.01 -17.55
CA VAL A 108 -7.56 18.28 -17.32
C VAL A 108 -6.42 18.43 -18.31
N GLY A 109 -6.35 19.58 -18.95
CA GLY A 109 -5.50 19.90 -20.09
C GLY A 109 -6.30 20.07 -21.38
N SER A 110 -7.09 19.05 -21.78
CA SER A 110 -7.91 19.12 -23.00
C SER A 110 -9.31 19.68 -22.77
N ASP A 111 -10.06 19.14 -21.78
CA ASP A 111 -11.47 19.56 -21.56
C ASP A 111 -11.56 20.75 -20.61
N VAL A 112 -10.69 20.76 -19.59
CA VAL A 112 -10.59 21.86 -18.62
C VAL A 112 -9.13 22.26 -18.47
N PRO A 113 -8.74 23.49 -18.83
CA PRO A 113 -7.36 23.94 -18.64
C PRO A 113 -6.92 23.90 -17.16
N LEU A 114 -5.74 23.38 -16.88
CA LEU A 114 -5.18 23.37 -15.51
C LEU A 114 -5.05 24.80 -14.96
N ARG A 115 -4.68 25.76 -15.81
CA ARG A 115 -4.59 27.18 -15.45
C ARG A 115 -5.92 27.71 -14.91
N LYS A 116 -7.04 27.36 -15.53
CA LYS A 116 -8.37 27.74 -15.06
C LYS A 116 -8.66 27.21 -13.66
N LEU A 117 -8.35 25.92 -13.41
CA LEU A 117 -8.52 25.34 -12.08
C LEU A 117 -7.66 26.05 -11.04
N TYR A 118 -6.42 26.39 -11.39
CA TYR A 118 -5.50 27.11 -10.50
C TYR A 118 -6.01 28.52 -10.16
N ASP A 119 -6.58 29.23 -11.13
CA ASP A 119 -7.06 30.60 -10.93
C ASP A 119 -8.40 30.63 -10.15
N GLU A 120 -9.31 29.69 -10.40
CA GLU A 120 -10.67 29.66 -9.85
C GLU A 120 -10.80 28.91 -8.50
N SER A 121 -9.81 28.12 -8.09
CA SER A 121 -9.85 27.33 -6.83
C SER A 121 -8.97 27.94 -5.74
N GLU A 122 -9.29 27.65 -4.48
CA GLU A 122 -8.42 28.01 -3.35
C GLU A 122 -7.13 27.17 -3.36
N ALA A 123 -7.19 25.92 -3.82
CA ALA A 123 -6.04 25.06 -4.05
C ALA A 123 -6.30 24.04 -5.15
N VAL A 124 -5.23 23.55 -5.76
CA VAL A 124 -5.27 22.45 -6.74
C VAL A 124 -4.34 21.32 -6.27
N LEU A 125 -4.85 20.10 -6.25
CA LEU A 125 -4.08 18.89 -6.00
C LEU A 125 -3.92 18.08 -7.28
N LEU A 126 -2.69 17.78 -7.68
CA LEU A 126 -2.40 16.82 -8.74
C LEU A 126 -2.18 15.43 -8.14
N ALA A 127 -3.09 14.50 -8.42
CA ALA A 127 -3.06 13.11 -7.95
C ALA A 127 -3.22 12.13 -9.12
N VAL A 128 -2.57 12.44 -10.26
CA VAL A 128 -2.74 11.75 -11.55
C VAL A 128 -2.04 10.38 -11.63
N GLY A 129 -1.22 10.04 -10.62
CA GLY A 129 -0.50 8.77 -10.56
C GLY A 129 0.52 8.59 -11.70
N ALA A 130 0.96 7.34 -11.92
CA ALA A 130 1.85 6.93 -13.00
C ALA A 130 1.10 5.94 -13.92
N ARG A 131 0.45 6.45 -14.93
CA ARG A 131 -0.57 5.73 -15.72
C ARG A 131 -0.11 5.14 -17.04
N ARG A 132 1.16 5.30 -17.40
CA ARG A 132 1.74 4.76 -18.63
C ARG A 132 2.74 3.65 -18.30
N SER A 133 2.80 2.64 -19.16
CA SER A 133 3.83 1.62 -19.07
C SER A 133 5.16 2.15 -19.61
N ARG A 134 6.25 1.67 -19.01
CA ARG A 134 7.57 1.81 -19.60
C ARG A 134 7.78 0.65 -20.58
N ILE A 135 8.00 0.97 -21.84
CA ILE A 135 8.44 0.03 -22.88
C ILE A 135 9.97 0.12 -22.96
N LEU A 136 10.66 -1.02 -22.90
CA LEU A 136 12.11 -1.04 -23.07
C LEU A 136 12.46 -0.86 -24.55
N PRO A 137 13.47 -0.04 -24.88
CA PRO A 137 13.88 0.22 -26.24
C PRO A 137 14.78 -0.93 -26.77
N VAL A 138 14.20 -2.13 -26.85
CA VAL A 138 14.86 -3.27 -27.48
C VAL A 138 14.46 -3.36 -28.95
N GLU A 139 15.30 -3.93 -29.78
CA GLU A 139 15.03 -4.10 -31.21
C GLU A 139 13.71 -4.87 -31.39
N GLY A 140 12.81 -4.32 -32.19
CA GLY A 140 11.48 -4.87 -32.45
C GLY A 140 10.39 -4.43 -31.44
N SER A 141 10.68 -3.54 -30.52
CA SER A 141 9.69 -3.06 -29.52
C SER A 141 8.51 -2.30 -30.11
N GLU A 142 8.63 -1.81 -31.37
CA GLU A 142 7.52 -1.16 -32.09
C GLU A 142 6.63 -2.16 -32.85
N SER A 143 6.90 -3.47 -32.78
CA SER A 143 6.15 -4.51 -33.51
C SER A 143 4.70 -4.59 -33.05
N ARG A 144 3.81 -4.94 -33.95
CA ARG A 144 2.41 -5.22 -33.64
C ARG A 144 2.30 -6.46 -32.75
N GLY A 145 1.65 -6.33 -31.60
CA GLY A 145 1.59 -7.35 -30.56
C GLY A 145 2.49 -7.02 -29.36
N VAL A 146 3.24 -5.90 -29.39
CA VAL A 146 3.92 -5.37 -28.20
C VAL A 146 2.96 -4.42 -27.48
N LEU A 147 2.78 -4.65 -26.19
CA LEU A 147 1.85 -3.92 -25.33
C LEU A 147 2.52 -3.47 -24.04
N GLY A 148 1.99 -2.42 -23.43
CA GLY A 148 2.29 -2.03 -22.07
C GLY A 148 1.35 -2.72 -21.08
N GLY A 149 1.88 -3.13 -19.91
CA GLY A 149 1.10 -3.83 -18.90
C GLY A 149 -0.02 -2.99 -18.29
N VAL A 150 0.22 -1.69 -18.06
CA VAL A 150 -0.80 -0.78 -17.51
C VAL A 150 -1.95 -0.60 -18.48
N GLU A 151 -1.66 -0.37 -19.76
CA GLU A 151 -2.65 -0.21 -20.83
C GLU A 151 -3.43 -1.52 -21.05
N PHE A 152 -2.74 -2.67 -21.00
CA PHE A 152 -3.37 -3.97 -21.08
C PHE A 152 -4.37 -4.18 -19.94
N LEU A 153 -3.94 -4.02 -18.69
CA LEU A 153 -4.81 -4.17 -17.52
C LEU A 153 -5.98 -3.19 -17.54
N LYS A 154 -5.73 -1.92 -17.90
CA LYS A 154 -6.77 -0.92 -18.04
C LYS A 154 -7.84 -1.36 -19.02
N ASN A 155 -7.45 -1.77 -20.23
CA ASN A 155 -8.40 -2.17 -21.27
C ASN A 155 -9.25 -3.37 -20.81
N VAL A 156 -8.62 -4.42 -20.23
CA VAL A 156 -9.37 -5.57 -19.70
C VAL A 156 -10.32 -5.15 -18.57
N ASN A 157 -9.84 -4.38 -17.60
CA ASN A 157 -10.63 -3.95 -16.45
C ASN A 157 -11.77 -2.98 -16.80
N THR A 158 -11.68 -2.26 -17.93
CA THR A 158 -12.74 -1.39 -18.44
C THR A 158 -13.63 -2.05 -19.47
N GLY A 159 -13.43 -3.36 -19.74
CA GLY A 159 -14.25 -4.13 -20.68
C GLY A 159 -13.92 -3.89 -22.15
N SER A 160 -12.77 -3.29 -22.46
CA SER A 160 -12.31 -3.13 -23.83
C SER A 160 -11.69 -4.41 -24.33
N TYR A 161 -12.09 -4.83 -25.53
CA TYR A 161 -11.51 -6.01 -26.16
C TYR A 161 -10.06 -5.78 -26.58
N ILE A 162 -9.17 -6.68 -26.19
CA ILE A 162 -7.79 -6.71 -26.65
C ILE A 162 -7.54 -8.05 -27.32
N ASN A 163 -7.10 -7.99 -28.57
CA ASN A 163 -6.67 -9.19 -29.26
C ASN A 163 -5.22 -9.51 -28.88
N ILE A 164 -5.05 -10.52 -28.01
CA ILE A 164 -3.74 -11.11 -27.70
C ILE A 164 -3.76 -12.54 -28.25
N GLY A 165 -2.65 -12.95 -28.82
CA GLY A 165 -2.54 -14.30 -29.41
C GLY A 165 -2.39 -15.38 -28.34
N PRO A 166 -2.34 -16.66 -28.77
CA PRO A 166 -2.33 -17.80 -27.85
C PRO A 166 -1.09 -17.89 -26.96
N ARG A 167 0.05 -17.31 -27.37
CA ARG A 167 1.31 -17.36 -26.63
C ARG A 167 1.70 -15.95 -26.17
N VAL A 168 1.62 -15.72 -24.88
CA VAL A 168 1.92 -14.40 -24.30
C VAL A 168 3.22 -14.47 -23.50
N VAL A 169 4.09 -13.50 -23.73
CA VAL A 169 5.31 -13.29 -22.94
C VAL A 169 5.17 -11.99 -22.16
N VAL A 170 5.25 -12.07 -20.85
CA VAL A 170 5.25 -10.89 -19.94
C VAL A 170 6.67 -10.65 -19.47
N VAL A 171 7.16 -9.43 -19.65
CA VAL A 171 8.51 -9.00 -19.24
C VAL A 171 8.40 -8.19 -17.96
N GLY A 172 8.92 -8.71 -16.85
CA GLY A 172 8.93 -8.06 -15.54
C GLY A 172 8.78 -9.04 -14.38
N GLY A 173 9.22 -8.67 -13.17
CA GLY A 173 9.26 -9.53 -11.98
C GLY A 173 8.52 -8.99 -10.75
N GLY A 174 7.77 -7.89 -10.88
CA GLY A 174 6.99 -7.30 -9.77
C GLY A 174 5.53 -7.73 -9.75
N ASN A 175 4.76 -7.29 -8.73
CA ASN A 175 3.33 -7.61 -8.57
C ASN A 175 2.51 -7.28 -9.81
N VAL A 176 2.79 -6.14 -10.47
CA VAL A 176 2.07 -5.75 -11.70
C VAL A 176 2.31 -6.76 -12.84
N ALA A 177 3.51 -7.36 -12.93
CA ALA A 177 3.79 -8.37 -13.94
C ALA A 177 2.96 -9.64 -13.71
N TYR A 178 2.75 -10.04 -12.47
CA TYR A 178 1.84 -11.14 -12.13
C TYR A 178 0.39 -10.80 -12.40
N ASP A 179 -0.06 -9.58 -12.09
CA ASP A 179 -1.40 -9.12 -12.46
C ASP A 179 -1.63 -9.20 -13.97
N VAL A 180 -0.63 -8.77 -14.77
CA VAL A 180 -0.65 -8.87 -16.23
C VAL A 180 -0.70 -10.32 -16.69
N ALA A 181 0.20 -11.18 -16.18
CA ALA A 181 0.31 -12.57 -16.59
C ALA A 181 -0.97 -13.39 -16.26
N ARG A 182 -1.46 -13.23 -15.01
CA ARG A 182 -2.69 -13.89 -14.54
C ARG A 182 -3.94 -13.39 -15.29
N THR A 183 -3.98 -12.09 -15.61
CA THR A 183 -5.05 -11.50 -16.42
C THR A 183 -5.00 -11.98 -17.85
N ALA A 184 -3.80 -12.14 -18.43
CA ALA A 184 -3.62 -12.67 -19.78
C ALA A 184 -4.11 -14.12 -19.88
N LEU A 185 -3.78 -15.00 -18.91
CA LEU A 185 -4.28 -16.37 -18.84
C LEU A 185 -5.82 -16.46 -18.86
N ARG A 186 -6.51 -15.44 -18.35
CA ARG A 186 -7.98 -15.37 -18.30
C ARG A 186 -8.60 -14.86 -19.61
N GLN A 187 -7.77 -14.44 -20.59
CA GLN A 187 -8.30 -13.98 -21.86
C GLN A 187 -8.60 -15.17 -22.79
N ARG A 188 -9.69 -15.03 -23.51
CA ARG A 188 -10.12 -16.08 -24.44
C ARG A 188 -9.09 -16.28 -25.57
N GLY A 189 -8.70 -17.54 -25.79
CA GLY A 189 -7.77 -17.92 -26.87
C GLY A 189 -6.29 -17.81 -26.46
N VAL A 190 -5.99 -17.56 -25.20
CA VAL A 190 -4.62 -17.66 -24.65
C VAL A 190 -4.39 -19.11 -24.17
N ASP A 191 -3.34 -19.73 -24.69
CA ASP A 191 -2.95 -21.10 -24.36
C ASP A 191 -1.81 -21.16 -23.34
N SER A 192 -0.91 -20.16 -23.37
CA SER A 192 0.26 -20.13 -22.50
C SER A 192 0.72 -18.71 -22.20
N VAL A 193 1.18 -18.54 -20.96
CA VAL A 193 1.81 -17.27 -20.51
C VAL A 193 3.13 -17.57 -19.86
N SER A 194 4.20 -16.97 -20.38
CA SER A 194 5.54 -16.99 -19.79
C SER A 194 5.86 -15.63 -19.18
N LEU A 195 6.23 -15.59 -17.91
CA LEU A 195 6.71 -14.40 -17.22
C LEU A 195 8.24 -14.47 -17.13
N VAL A 196 8.93 -13.51 -17.72
CA VAL A 196 10.40 -13.45 -17.78
C VAL A 196 10.91 -12.24 -17.03
N CYS A 197 11.85 -12.43 -16.11
CA CYS A 197 12.43 -11.36 -15.33
C CYS A 197 13.94 -11.48 -15.15
N VAL A 198 14.59 -10.34 -14.89
CA VAL A 198 16.03 -10.25 -14.68
C VAL A 198 16.46 -10.77 -13.31
N GLU A 199 15.58 -10.71 -12.34
CA GLU A 199 15.83 -11.15 -10.97
C GLU A 199 15.99 -12.68 -10.91
N ALA A 200 16.81 -13.14 -9.98
CA ALA A 200 16.78 -14.54 -9.54
C ALA A 200 15.55 -14.78 -8.67
N ARG A 201 15.23 -16.04 -8.42
CA ARG A 201 14.01 -16.44 -7.68
C ARG A 201 13.88 -15.75 -6.32
N GLU A 202 14.99 -15.66 -5.60
CA GLU A 202 15.07 -15.11 -4.24
C GLU A 202 15.09 -13.58 -4.22
N GLN A 203 15.31 -12.95 -5.38
CA GLN A 203 15.43 -11.50 -5.55
C GLN A 203 14.17 -10.86 -6.12
N MET A 204 13.17 -11.66 -6.47
CA MET A 204 11.94 -11.14 -7.06
C MET A 204 11.23 -10.18 -6.13
N LEU A 205 10.72 -9.08 -6.71
CA LEU A 205 10.02 -8.01 -5.98
C LEU A 205 8.54 -8.31 -5.77
N ALA A 206 7.99 -9.30 -6.48
CA ALA A 206 6.61 -9.70 -6.30
C ALA A 206 6.40 -10.42 -4.96
N ASP A 207 5.25 -10.20 -4.35
CA ASP A 207 4.85 -10.90 -3.14
C ASP A 207 4.77 -12.41 -3.39
N LYS A 208 5.23 -13.18 -2.39
CA LYS A 208 5.23 -14.65 -2.49
C LYS A 208 3.85 -15.22 -2.84
N VAL A 209 2.78 -14.64 -2.31
CA VAL A 209 1.40 -15.06 -2.58
C VAL A 209 1.06 -14.89 -4.06
N GLU A 210 1.44 -13.77 -4.68
CA GLU A 210 1.19 -13.53 -6.11
C GLU A 210 1.98 -14.49 -7.00
N ILE A 211 3.20 -14.80 -6.58
CA ILE A 211 4.06 -15.79 -7.27
C ILE A 211 3.41 -17.18 -7.21
N ASP A 212 3.10 -17.64 -6.00
CA ASP A 212 2.54 -18.98 -5.77
C ASP A 212 1.20 -19.16 -6.52
N GLU A 213 0.28 -18.19 -6.39
CA GLU A 213 -1.01 -18.21 -7.09
C GLU A 213 -0.87 -18.16 -8.62
N GLY A 214 0.10 -17.39 -9.12
CA GLY A 214 0.36 -17.34 -10.56
C GLY A 214 0.87 -18.67 -11.11
N GLU A 215 1.76 -19.34 -10.38
CA GLU A 215 2.26 -20.67 -10.75
C GLU A 215 1.16 -21.73 -10.67
N GLU A 216 0.31 -21.70 -9.64
CA GLU A 216 -0.86 -22.58 -9.52
C GLU A 216 -1.83 -22.41 -10.69
N GLU A 217 -1.99 -21.20 -11.20
CA GLU A 217 -2.85 -20.87 -12.35
C GLU A 217 -2.22 -21.22 -13.70
N GLY A 218 -0.93 -21.56 -13.74
CA GLY A 218 -0.23 -22.01 -14.94
C GLY A 218 0.68 -20.97 -15.59
N VAL A 219 1.03 -19.87 -14.90
CA VAL A 219 2.07 -18.95 -15.37
C VAL A 219 3.43 -19.63 -15.30
N VAL A 220 4.13 -19.71 -16.44
CA VAL A 220 5.49 -20.25 -16.51
C VAL A 220 6.48 -19.14 -16.19
N ARG A 221 7.15 -19.23 -15.04
CA ARG A 221 8.15 -18.25 -14.61
C ARG A 221 9.55 -18.62 -15.08
N LEU A 222 10.22 -17.67 -15.73
CA LEU A 222 11.58 -17.77 -16.23
C LEU A 222 12.43 -16.63 -15.64
N VAL A 223 13.30 -16.98 -14.71
CA VAL A 223 14.11 -16.03 -13.93
C VAL A 223 15.52 -15.88 -14.49
N SER A 224 16.19 -14.77 -14.15
CA SER A 224 17.56 -14.46 -14.55
C SER A 224 17.74 -14.38 -16.07
N PHE A 225 16.75 -13.83 -16.78
CA PHE A 225 16.82 -13.51 -18.19
C PHE A 225 16.32 -12.10 -18.46
N GLY A 226 17.08 -11.34 -19.24
CA GLY A 226 16.72 -9.99 -19.67
C GLY A 226 16.40 -9.91 -21.14
N PRO A 227 15.54 -8.96 -21.57
CA PRO A 227 15.14 -8.80 -22.96
C PRO A 227 16.31 -8.41 -23.86
N GLN A 228 16.40 -9.03 -25.04
CA GLN A 228 17.41 -8.72 -26.04
C GLN A 228 16.77 -8.19 -27.32
N ARG A 229 15.84 -8.97 -27.92
CA ARG A 229 15.25 -8.65 -29.22
C ARG A 229 13.88 -9.28 -29.37
N ILE A 230 12.97 -8.57 -30.01
CA ILE A 230 11.68 -9.08 -30.49
C ILE A 230 11.79 -9.34 -31.98
N HIS A 231 11.41 -10.53 -32.41
CA HIS A 231 11.39 -10.93 -33.81
C HIS A 231 9.97 -10.78 -34.34
N ALA A 232 9.85 -10.03 -35.40
CA ALA A 232 8.59 -9.83 -36.10
C ALA A 232 8.60 -10.55 -37.46
N GLY A 233 7.50 -11.18 -37.78
CA GLY A 233 7.25 -11.80 -39.06
C GLY A 233 6.57 -10.90 -40.08
N LEU A 234 5.84 -11.51 -40.98
CA LEU A 234 5.09 -10.81 -42.00
C LEU A 234 4.12 -9.76 -41.42
N GLY A 235 4.16 -8.55 -41.96
CA GLY A 235 3.32 -7.45 -41.48
C GLY A 235 3.75 -6.84 -40.16
N GLY A 236 4.97 -7.11 -39.66
CA GLY A 236 5.52 -6.56 -38.43
C GLY A 236 4.83 -7.09 -37.16
N ILE A 237 4.27 -8.32 -37.23
CA ILE A 237 3.61 -8.98 -36.09
C ILE A 237 4.65 -9.80 -35.31
N VAL A 238 4.60 -9.74 -33.99
CA VAL A 238 5.47 -10.52 -33.09
C VAL A 238 5.34 -12.02 -33.38
N GLU A 239 6.46 -12.74 -33.50
CA GLU A 239 6.55 -14.18 -33.63
C GLU A 239 7.35 -14.85 -32.52
N SER A 240 8.36 -14.15 -31.99
CA SER A 240 9.18 -14.62 -30.88
C SER A 240 9.94 -13.49 -30.19
N MET A 241 10.48 -13.78 -29.01
CA MET A 241 11.37 -12.88 -28.30
C MET A 241 12.60 -13.61 -27.78
N THR A 242 13.77 -13.03 -27.99
CA THR A 242 15.05 -13.54 -27.47
C THR A 242 15.44 -12.78 -26.22
N PHE A 243 15.92 -13.54 -25.26
CA PHE A 243 16.43 -13.09 -23.97
C PHE A 243 17.86 -13.51 -23.80
N LYS A 244 18.62 -12.79 -22.99
CA LYS A 244 20.00 -13.10 -22.60
C LYS A 244 20.10 -13.35 -21.10
N LYS A 245 20.98 -14.25 -20.72
CA LYS A 245 21.20 -14.63 -19.32
C LYS A 245 21.70 -13.45 -18.51
N VAL A 246 21.13 -13.29 -17.30
CA VAL A 246 21.58 -12.28 -16.32
C VAL A 246 22.65 -12.89 -15.42
N ILE A 247 23.82 -12.23 -15.34
CA ILE A 247 24.91 -12.57 -14.43
C ILE A 247 24.69 -11.92 -13.07
N SER A 248 24.31 -10.62 -13.08
CA SER A 248 23.98 -9.86 -11.86
C SER A 248 22.95 -8.79 -12.17
N VAL A 249 22.02 -8.54 -11.22
CA VAL A 249 20.99 -7.51 -11.34
C VAL A 249 21.46 -6.15 -10.83
N PHE A 250 22.26 -6.16 -9.77
CA PHE A 250 22.76 -4.97 -9.10
C PHE A 250 24.28 -4.85 -9.27
N ASP A 251 24.78 -3.63 -9.29
CA ASP A 251 26.21 -3.33 -9.25
C ASP A 251 26.78 -3.39 -7.83
N SER A 252 28.07 -3.06 -7.69
CA SER A 252 28.76 -3.07 -6.39
C SER A 252 28.23 -2.03 -5.39
N GLU A 253 27.50 -1.01 -5.88
CA GLU A 253 26.86 0.01 -5.04
C GLU A 253 25.39 -0.31 -4.70
N GLY A 254 24.90 -1.50 -5.12
CA GLY A 254 23.52 -1.92 -4.92
C GLY A 254 22.50 -1.20 -5.85
N LYS A 255 22.98 -0.52 -6.90
CA LYS A 255 22.10 0.11 -7.90
C LYS A 255 21.69 -0.90 -8.96
N PHE A 256 20.44 -0.81 -9.44
CA PHE A 256 19.95 -1.64 -10.54
C PHE A 256 20.76 -1.34 -11.82
N ASN A 257 21.60 -2.30 -12.19
CA ASN A 257 22.51 -2.24 -13.34
C ASN A 257 22.80 -3.66 -13.85
N PRO A 258 21.83 -4.30 -14.53
CA PRO A 258 21.95 -5.71 -14.90
C PRO A 258 23.07 -5.95 -15.90
N ARG A 259 23.93 -6.95 -15.60
CA ARG A 259 24.96 -7.45 -16.49
C ARG A 259 24.55 -8.80 -17.07
N TYR A 260 24.91 -9.02 -18.33
CA TYR A 260 24.41 -10.14 -19.10
C TYR A 260 25.56 -11.00 -19.62
N ASP A 261 25.29 -12.30 -19.79
CA ASP A 261 26.10 -13.20 -20.58
C ASP A 261 25.52 -13.23 -22.01
N GLU A 262 26.25 -12.63 -22.94
CA GLU A 262 25.86 -12.53 -24.36
C GLU A 262 25.93 -13.88 -25.08
N SER A 263 26.64 -14.88 -24.51
CA SER A 263 26.76 -16.22 -25.08
C SER A 263 25.62 -17.15 -24.76
N GLU A 264 24.86 -16.91 -23.66
CA GLU A 264 23.73 -17.70 -23.23
C GLU A 264 22.42 -16.97 -23.54
N THR A 265 21.69 -17.43 -24.55
CA THR A 265 20.42 -16.83 -24.97
C THR A 265 19.28 -17.87 -24.94
N MET A 266 18.06 -17.36 -24.75
CA MET A 266 16.83 -18.13 -24.78
C MET A 266 15.83 -17.44 -25.71
N THR A 267 15.24 -18.17 -26.65
CA THR A 267 14.19 -17.63 -27.53
C THR A 267 12.85 -18.31 -27.24
N LEU A 268 11.84 -17.50 -26.96
CA LEU A 268 10.47 -17.95 -26.74
C LEU A 268 9.58 -17.55 -27.92
N LYS A 269 8.76 -18.48 -28.41
CA LYS A 269 7.69 -18.15 -29.35
C LYS A 269 6.66 -17.29 -28.64
N ALA A 270 6.23 -16.21 -29.26
CA ALA A 270 5.26 -15.29 -28.71
C ALA A 270 4.41 -14.67 -29.82
N ASP A 271 3.13 -14.53 -29.57
CA ASP A 271 2.22 -13.76 -30.43
C ASP A 271 1.99 -12.36 -29.84
N THR A 272 2.24 -12.23 -28.55
CA THR A 272 2.13 -10.96 -27.81
C THR A 272 3.24 -10.88 -26.78
N VAL A 273 3.86 -9.69 -26.67
CA VAL A 273 4.83 -9.34 -25.64
C VAL A 273 4.26 -8.19 -24.82
N ILE A 274 4.19 -8.34 -23.49
CA ILE A 274 3.67 -7.30 -22.61
C ILE A 274 4.76 -6.84 -21.64
N PHE A 275 5.18 -5.58 -21.74
CA PHE A 275 6.16 -5.00 -20.84
C PHE A 275 5.54 -4.53 -19.52
N SER A 276 6.03 -5.04 -18.42
CA SER A 276 5.64 -4.68 -17.04
C SER A 276 6.86 -4.34 -16.18
N VAL A 277 7.71 -3.45 -16.69
CA VAL A 277 9.03 -3.08 -16.16
C VAL A 277 9.06 -1.67 -15.56
N GLY A 278 7.95 -1.25 -15.01
CA GLY A 278 7.77 0.06 -14.39
C GLY A 278 6.76 0.92 -15.12
N GLN A 279 6.51 2.08 -14.52
CA GLN A 279 5.49 3.03 -14.95
C GLN A 279 6.11 4.39 -15.27
N ALA A 280 5.40 5.18 -16.06
CA ALA A 280 5.78 6.53 -16.48
C ALA A 280 4.63 7.52 -16.24
N TYR A 281 5.02 8.78 -16.14
CA TYR A 281 4.10 9.90 -15.93
C TYR A 281 3.76 10.58 -17.25
N ASP A 282 2.57 11.14 -17.31
CA ASP A 282 2.14 12.01 -18.40
C ASP A 282 1.88 13.40 -17.82
N LEU A 283 2.81 14.30 -18.03
CA LEU A 283 2.81 15.64 -17.44
C LEU A 283 2.68 16.75 -18.50
N ALA A 284 2.38 16.41 -19.77
CA ALA A 284 2.26 17.38 -20.86
C ALA A 284 1.24 18.49 -20.55
N PHE A 285 0.10 18.13 -19.92
CA PHE A 285 -0.94 19.08 -19.54
C PHE A 285 -0.48 20.18 -18.57
N ILE A 286 0.59 19.95 -17.81
CA ILE A 286 1.19 20.96 -16.93
C ILE A 286 2.01 21.95 -17.74
N GLU A 287 2.78 21.46 -18.71
CA GLU A 287 3.58 22.32 -19.61
C GLU A 287 2.68 23.19 -20.47
N GLU A 288 1.62 22.60 -21.01
CA GLU A 288 0.63 23.29 -21.84
C GLU A 288 -0.21 24.32 -21.05
N SER A 289 -0.26 24.22 -19.74
CA SER A 289 -1.03 25.14 -18.87
C SER A 289 -0.45 26.53 -18.75
N GLY A 290 0.81 26.73 -19.11
CA GLY A 290 1.56 27.97 -18.87
C GLY A 290 1.85 28.26 -17.40
N LEU A 291 1.70 27.28 -16.51
CA LEU A 291 2.13 27.35 -15.10
C LEU A 291 3.61 26.95 -14.99
N GLU A 292 4.42 27.85 -14.45
CA GLU A 292 5.85 27.58 -14.25
C GLU A 292 6.09 26.76 -12.98
N VAL A 293 5.99 25.43 -13.14
CA VAL A 293 6.23 24.48 -12.05
C VAL A 293 7.68 24.00 -12.10
N GLU A 294 8.43 24.17 -11.03
CA GLU A 294 9.81 23.67 -10.95
C GLU A 294 9.86 22.15 -11.12
N LYS A 295 10.84 21.70 -11.92
CA LYS A 295 11.10 20.28 -12.18
C LYS A 295 12.45 19.86 -11.63
N SER A 296 12.54 18.61 -11.22
CA SER A 296 13.79 17.95 -10.89
C SER A 296 14.62 17.67 -12.16
N PRO A 297 15.92 17.36 -12.05
CA PRO A 297 16.75 16.98 -13.21
C PRO A 297 16.22 15.78 -14.01
N ARG A 298 15.32 14.98 -13.40
CA ARG A 298 14.67 13.83 -14.05
C ARG A 298 13.31 14.19 -14.68
N GLY A 299 12.98 15.48 -14.81
CA GLY A 299 11.72 15.95 -15.39
C GLY A 299 10.47 15.78 -14.51
N MET A 300 10.63 15.34 -13.26
CA MET A 300 9.54 15.23 -12.31
C MET A 300 9.24 16.57 -11.64
N ILE A 301 8.01 16.76 -11.17
CA ILE A 301 7.68 17.94 -10.36
C ILE A 301 8.58 17.93 -9.12
N LYS A 302 9.21 19.08 -8.88
CA LYS A 302 9.99 19.28 -7.67
C LYS A 302 9.06 19.58 -6.51
N VAL A 303 9.16 18.80 -5.45
CA VAL A 303 8.39 18.99 -4.21
C VAL A 303 9.26 19.53 -3.10
N ALA A 304 8.66 20.28 -2.18
CA ALA A 304 9.32 20.79 -0.98
C ALA A 304 9.66 19.63 0.01
N ALA A 305 10.25 19.94 1.14
CA ALA A 305 10.62 18.96 2.15
C ALA A 305 9.42 18.19 2.75
N ASP A 306 8.20 18.76 2.67
CA ASP A 306 6.95 18.08 3.05
C ASP A 306 6.53 16.98 2.06
N GLY A 307 7.18 16.92 0.89
CA GLY A 307 6.89 15.96 -0.18
C GLY A 307 5.58 16.22 -0.94
N LEU A 308 4.92 17.36 -0.76
CA LEU A 308 3.57 17.66 -1.29
C LEU A 308 3.49 19.03 -1.98
N SER A 309 4.10 20.06 -1.37
CA SER A 309 4.06 21.44 -1.89
C SER A 309 4.97 21.60 -3.09
N THR A 310 4.51 22.34 -4.10
CA THR A 310 5.31 22.70 -5.29
C THR A 310 5.89 24.10 -5.16
N SER A 311 6.57 24.59 -6.22
CA SER A 311 7.00 26.00 -6.32
C SER A 311 5.84 27.00 -6.38
N LEU A 312 4.62 26.54 -6.67
CA LEU A 312 3.41 27.36 -6.75
C LEU A 312 2.56 27.19 -5.48
N THR A 313 2.25 28.28 -4.81
CA THR A 313 1.60 28.29 -3.47
C THR A 313 0.31 27.46 -3.40
N LYS A 314 -0.53 27.50 -4.45
CA LYS A 314 -1.82 26.80 -4.47
C LYS A 314 -1.77 25.41 -5.12
N LEU A 315 -0.60 24.97 -5.63
CA LEU A 315 -0.47 23.71 -6.35
C LEU A 315 0.26 22.67 -5.51
N PHE A 316 -0.41 21.56 -5.28
CA PHE A 316 0.07 20.42 -4.51
C PHE A 316 0.13 19.16 -5.36
N VAL A 317 0.94 18.18 -4.93
CA VAL A 317 1.02 16.87 -5.55
C VAL A 317 0.85 15.77 -4.50
N ALA A 318 0.28 14.63 -4.86
CA ALA A 318 0.15 13.49 -3.97
C ALA A 318 0.20 12.15 -4.72
N GLY A 319 0.36 11.06 -3.96
CA GLY A 319 0.43 9.70 -4.48
C GLY A 319 1.68 9.45 -5.30
N ASP A 320 1.57 8.55 -6.28
CA ASP A 320 2.69 8.14 -7.12
C ASP A 320 3.37 9.29 -7.86
N LEU A 321 2.64 10.36 -8.14
CA LEU A 321 3.20 11.55 -8.77
C LEU A 321 4.25 12.24 -7.88
N ALA A 322 4.06 12.18 -6.55
CA ALA A 322 4.97 12.83 -5.59
C ALA A 322 6.16 11.94 -5.20
N TYR A 323 5.92 10.63 -5.04
CA TYR A 323 6.89 9.72 -4.40
C TYR A 323 7.30 8.54 -5.28
N GLY A 324 6.81 8.44 -6.48
CA GLY A 324 6.92 7.24 -7.32
C GLY A 324 5.87 6.17 -6.99
N PRO A 325 5.71 5.14 -7.82
CA PRO A 325 4.77 4.06 -7.60
C PRO A 325 5.06 3.32 -6.29
N LYS A 326 4.04 3.21 -5.42
CA LYS A 326 4.09 2.58 -4.11
C LYS A 326 2.80 1.80 -3.84
N LEU A 327 2.58 1.42 -2.57
CA LEU A 327 1.36 0.74 -2.14
C LEU A 327 0.16 1.72 -2.10
N ILE A 328 -1.05 1.16 -2.19
CA ILE A 328 -2.30 1.94 -2.10
C ILE A 328 -2.34 2.75 -0.80
N ILE A 329 -1.89 2.16 0.31
CA ILE A 329 -1.89 2.83 1.61
C ILE A 329 -0.98 4.05 1.65
N ASP A 330 0.15 4.04 0.93
CA ASP A 330 1.04 5.20 0.81
C ASP A 330 0.35 6.34 0.04
N ALA A 331 -0.38 6.00 -1.02
CA ALA A 331 -1.16 6.98 -1.77
C ALA A 331 -2.29 7.58 -0.91
N VAL A 332 -3.01 6.77 -0.14
CA VAL A 332 -4.04 7.22 0.83
C VAL A 332 -3.41 8.16 1.87
N ALA A 333 -2.30 7.75 2.48
CA ALA A 333 -1.58 8.57 3.48
C ALA A 333 -1.11 9.91 2.90
N SER A 334 -0.60 9.88 1.66
CA SER A 334 -0.21 11.08 0.91
C SER A 334 -1.38 12.02 0.68
N GLY A 335 -2.54 11.50 0.26
CA GLY A 335 -3.76 12.29 0.05
C GLY A 335 -4.26 12.95 1.34
N LYS A 336 -4.26 12.23 2.45
CA LYS A 336 -4.61 12.77 3.78
C LYS A 336 -3.66 13.86 4.24
N LYS A 337 -2.36 13.67 4.05
CA LYS A 337 -1.35 14.71 4.33
C LYS A 337 -1.56 15.95 3.45
N ALA A 338 -1.89 15.77 2.16
CA ALA A 338 -2.17 16.86 1.24
C ALA A 338 -3.41 17.67 1.68
N ALA A 339 -4.48 17.02 2.14
CA ALA A 339 -5.66 17.70 2.67
C ALA A 339 -5.33 18.60 3.86
N ARG A 340 -4.50 18.14 4.80
CA ARG A 340 -4.02 18.92 5.94
C ARG A 340 -3.16 20.11 5.50
N LYS A 341 -2.28 19.90 4.53
CA LYS A 341 -1.39 20.96 4.03
C LYS A 341 -2.15 22.02 3.24
N ILE A 342 -3.14 21.61 2.45
CA ILE A 342 -4.06 22.53 1.76
C ILE A 342 -4.84 23.38 2.79
N HIS A 343 -5.34 22.75 3.86
CA HIS A 343 -6.02 23.45 4.94
C HIS A 343 -5.11 24.49 5.60
N GLU A 344 -3.90 24.10 5.95
CA GLU A 344 -2.89 25.01 6.53
C GLU A 344 -2.61 26.21 5.60
N MET A 345 -2.47 25.97 4.31
CA MET A 345 -2.25 27.03 3.34
C MET A 345 -3.45 27.99 3.24
N ILE A 346 -4.68 27.49 3.27
CA ILE A 346 -5.90 28.30 3.12
C ILE A 346 -6.19 29.11 4.40
N THR A 347 -5.97 28.53 5.58
CA THR A 347 -6.35 29.14 6.88
C THR A 347 -5.19 29.83 7.59
N GLY A 348 -3.96 29.54 7.19
CA GLY A 348 -2.75 29.95 7.92
C GLY A 348 -2.50 29.15 9.21
N THR A 349 -3.33 28.16 9.51
CA THR A 349 -3.29 27.38 10.75
C THR A 349 -3.04 25.90 10.43
N ALA A 350 -1.98 25.32 10.99
CA ALA A 350 -1.74 23.89 10.86
C ALA A 350 -2.80 23.12 11.68
N LEU A 351 -3.42 22.12 11.06
CA LEU A 351 -4.15 21.13 11.83
C LEU A 351 -3.13 20.39 12.71
N LYS A 352 -3.12 20.66 13.98
CA LYS A 352 -2.45 19.80 14.93
C LYS A 352 -3.22 18.47 14.94
N THR A 353 -2.68 17.48 14.25
CA THR A 353 -3.08 16.10 14.51
C THR A 353 -2.74 15.84 15.96
N GLY A 354 -3.79 15.66 16.74
CA GLY A 354 -3.71 15.69 18.18
C GLY A 354 -2.60 14.84 18.73
N ILE A 355 -2.13 15.23 19.84
CA ILE A 355 -1.37 14.45 20.76
C ILE A 355 -2.06 13.08 20.80
N MET A 356 -1.41 12.04 20.29
CA MET A 356 -1.80 10.69 20.64
C MET A 356 -1.48 10.54 22.13
N GLU A 357 -2.44 10.86 22.97
CA GLU A 357 -2.32 10.52 24.37
C GLU A 357 -2.40 9.00 24.44
N ASN A 358 -1.25 8.39 24.67
CA ASN A 358 -1.17 6.99 25.04
C ASN A 358 -1.67 6.88 26.49
N HIS A 359 -2.96 6.65 26.66
CA HIS A 359 -3.46 6.27 27.95
C HIS A 359 -3.22 4.78 28.13
N LEU A 360 -2.46 4.45 29.17
CA LEU A 360 -2.34 3.08 29.63
C LEU A 360 -3.51 2.85 30.62
N GLU A 361 -4.49 2.06 30.20
CA GLU A 361 -5.56 1.61 31.08
C GLU A 361 -5.27 0.19 31.54
N LEU A 362 -5.45 -0.06 32.84
CA LEU A 362 -5.38 -1.44 33.39
C LEU A 362 -6.40 -2.30 32.69
N ALA A 363 -5.93 -3.42 32.14
CA ALA A 363 -6.81 -4.41 31.55
C ALA A 363 -7.34 -5.34 32.64
N ASP A 364 -8.53 -5.06 33.18
CA ASP A 364 -9.11 -5.79 34.30
C ASP A 364 -9.43 -7.26 34.01
N ASN A 365 -9.53 -7.66 32.76
CA ASN A 365 -9.90 -9.02 32.34
C ASN A 365 -8.99 -9.56 31.26
N VAL A 366 -7.71 -9.78 31.55
CA VAL A 366 -6.85 -10.59 30.69
C VAL A 366 -7.17 -12.07 30.91
N VAL A 367 -8.05 -12.61 30.07
CA VAL A 367 -8.30 -14.05 30.06
C VAL A 367 -7.09 -14.69 29.39
N PRO A 368 -6.39 -15.63 30.05
CA PRO A 368 -5.35 -16.40 29.39
C PRO A 368 -5.93 -17.14 28.18
N GLN A 369 -5.54 -16.69 26.98
CA GLN A 369 -6.04 -17.29 25.73
C GLN A 369 -5.15 -18.47 25.29
N TYR A 370 -3.99 -18.65 25.91
CA TYR A 370 -2.98 -19.61 25.46
C TYR A 370 -3.47 -21.06 25.44
N GLU A 371 -4.34 -21.49 26.40
CA GLU A 371 -4.92 -22.84 26.38
C GLU A 371 -5.78 -23.12 25.15
N ARG A 372 -6.39 -22.07 24.57
CA ARG A 372 -7.17 -22.15 23.35
C ARG A 372 -6.34 -21.93 22.10
N TYR A 373 -5.35 -21.04 22.20
CA TYR A 373 -4.46 -20.70 21.11
C TYR A 373 -3.69 -21.92 20.58
N GLU A 374 -3.12 -22.73 21.46
CA GLU A 374 -2.39 -23.94 21.09
C GLU A 374 -3.26 -25.00 20.40
N LYS A 375 -4.56 -25.05 20.75
CA LYS A 375 -5.51 -26.04 20.22
C LYS A 375 -6.18 -25.61 18.91
N ILE A 376 -6.06 -24.34 18.51
CA ILE A 376 -6.66 -23.83 17.30
C ILE A 376 -5.56 -23.62 16.24
N PRO A 377 -5.39 -24.54 15.27
CA PRO A 377 -4.40 -24.37 14.24
C PRO A 377 -4.77 -23.20 13.32
N ARG A 378 -3.74 -22.46 12.88
CA ARG A 378 -3.94 -21.44 11.84
C ARG A 378 -4.44 -22.13 10.56
N ARG A 379 -5.52 -21.60 10.00
CA ARG A 379 -6.06 -22.04 8.72
C ARG A 379 -5.71 -21.02 7.64
N THR A 380 -5.37 -21.53 6.48
CA THR A 380 -5.30 -20.73 5.26
C THR A 380 -6.71 -20.36 4.84
N VAL A 381 -6.86 -19.18 4.23
CA VAL A 381 -8.15 -18.77 3.66
C VAL A 381 -8.51 -19.74 2.54
N PRO A 382 -9.71 -20.32 2.52
CA PRO A 382 -10.15 -21.18 1.43
C PRO A 382 -10.11 -20.45 0.10
N ALA A 383 -9.52 -21.07 -0.92
CA ALA A 383 -9.43 -20.52 -2.26
C ALA A 383 -10.29 -21.33 -3.25
N PHE A 384 -10.65 -20.71 -4.37
CA PHE A 384 -11.24 -21.43 -5.49
C PHE A 384 -10.17 -22.28 -6.19
N ASP A 385 -10.60 -23.34 -6.87
CA ASP A 385 -9.71 -24.17 -7.66
C ASP A 385 -9.00 -23.32 -8.74
N PRO A 386 -7.68 -23.50 -8.96
CA PRO A 386 -6.93 -22.71 -9.95
C PRO A 386 -7.51 -22.76 -11.36
N ALA A 387 -7.96 -23.95 -11.83
CA ALA A 387 -8.56 -24.08 -13.14
C ALA A 387 -9.92 -23.36 -13.24
N GLU A 388 -10.70 -23.36 -12.14
CA GLU A 388 -11.94 -22.59 -12.06
C GLU A 388 -11.68 -21.09 -12.09
N ARG A 389 -10.68 -20.61 -11.35
CA ARG A 389 -10.27 -19.19 -11.31
C ARG A 389 -9.90 -18.67 -12.70
N VAL A 390 -9.16 -19.46 -13.48
CA VAL A 390 -8.75 -19.08 -14.84
C VAL A 390 -9.93 -19.09 -15.80
N ARG A 391 -10.82 -20.09 -15.69
CA ARG A 391 -11.99 -20.22 -16.58
C ARG A 391 -13.01 -19.10 -16.41
N VAL A 392 -13.16 -18.56 -15.19
CA VAL A 392 -14.11 -17.49 -14.88
C VAL A 392 -13.32 -16.21 -14.53
N PRO A 393 -13.10 -15.30 -15.51
CA PRO A 393 -12.19 -14.14 -15.33
C PRO A 393 -12.48 -13.23 -14.14
N THR A 394 -13.73 -13.21 -13.66
CA THR A 394 -14.17 -12.41 -12.53
C THR A 394 -14.21 -13.18 -11.21
N SER A 395 -13.91 -14.49 -11.23
CA SER A 395 -13.92 -15.30 -10.01
C SER A 395 -12.84 -14.82 -9.04
N PRO A 396 -13.18 -14.50 -7.80
CA PRO A 396 -12.18 -14.14 -6.81
C PRO A 396 -11.25 -15.32 -6.53
N VAL A 397 -10.03 -15.03 -6.09
CA VAL A 397 -9.08 -16.08 -5.70
C VAL A 397 -9.51 -16.73 -4.40
N GLU A 398 -9.82 -15.92 -3.41
CA GLU A 398 -10.20 -16.38 -2.07
C GLU A 398 -11.72 -16.40 -1.88
N LYS A 399 -12.21 -17.45 -1.23
CA LYS A 399 -13.62 -17.57 -0.78
C LYS A 399 -13.89 -16.75 0.48
N GLY A 400 -12.83 -16.48 1.25
CA GLY A 400 -12.94 -15.95 2.61
C GLY A 400 -13.29 -17.05 3.62
N PHE A 401 -13.37 -16.69 4.90
CA PHE A 401 -13.87 -17.56 5.95
C PHE A 401 -15.40 -17.44 6.04
N ASP A 402 -16.07 -18.55 6.28
CA ASP A 402 -17.45 -18.54 6.78
C ASP A 402 -17.49 -18.07 8.25
N ALA A 403 -18.70 -17.86 8.79
CA ALA A 403 -18.86 -17.32 10.13
C ALA A 403 -18.24 -18.24 11.21
N GLU A 404 -18.40 -19.56 11.08
CA GLU A 404 -17.89 -20.54 12.05
C GLU A 404 -16.35 -20.57 12.04
N LEU A 405 -15.76 -20.61 10.85
CA LEU A 405 -14.31 -20.62 10.73
C LEU A 405 -13.68 -19.27 11.13
N ALA A 406 -14.36 -18.15 10.82
CA ALA A 406 -13.95 -16.82 11.26
C ALA A 406 -13.95 -16.71 12.79
N GLU A 407 -14.99 -17.20 13.47
CA GLU A 407 -15.09 -17.24 14.93
C GLU A 407 -13.96 -18.10 15.53
N LYS A 408 -13.73 -19.32 14.99
CA LYS A 408 -12.62 -20.18 15.42
C LYS A 408 -11.26 -19.51 15.23
N GLN A 409 -11.02 -18.84 14.10
CA GLN A 409 -9.76 -18.13 13.87
C GLN A 409 -9.65 -16.86 14.74
N GLY A 410 -10.76 -16.18 15.02
CA GLY A 410 -10.83 -15.10 15.99
C GLY A 410 -10.43 -15.54 17.43
N GLY A 411 -10.76 -16.78 17.80
CA GLY A 411 -10.36 -17.38 19.07
C GLY A 411 -8.84 -17.54 19.26
N ARG A 412 -8.04 -17.37 18.19
CA ARG A 412 -6.57 -17.32 18.26
C ARG A 412 -6.02 -15.95 18.63
N CYS A 413 -6.90 -14.95 18.81
CA CYS A 413 -6.49 -13.60 19.15
C CYS A 413 -5.76 -13.57 20.49
N LEU A 414 -4.52 -13.12 20.50
CA LEU A 414 -3.69 -12.96 21.69
C LEU A 414 -3.90 -11.60 22.39
N ASN A 415 -4.88 -10.84 21.93
CA ASN A 415 -5.18 -9.52 22.48
C ASN A 415 -3.93 -8.62 22.53
N CYS A 416 -3.18 -8.52 21.44
CA CYS A 416 -1.89 -7.82 21.36
C CYS A 416 -1.96 -6.33 21.69
N ALA A 417 -3.15 -5.74 21.78
CA ALA A 417 -3.36 -4.39 22.30
C ALA A 417 -3.08 -4.28 23.81
N VAL A 418 -3.06 -5.42 24.54
CA VAL A 418 -2.70 -5.47 25.95
C VAL A 418 -1.24 -5.85 26.07
N ASN A 419 -0.45 -5.04 26.76
CA ASN A 419 0.97 -5.26 26.97
C ASN A 419 1.28 -5.50 28.45
N THR A 420 2.37 -6.21 28.66
CA THR A 420 2.95 -6.42 29.98
C THR A 420 3.88 -5.25 30.28
N ILE A 421 3.54 -4.40 31.22
CA ILE A 421 4.31 -3.23 31.61
C ILE A 421 5.10 -3.54 32.88
N PHE A 422 6.39 -3.23 32.88
CA PHE A 422 7.30 -3.48 33.99
C PHE A 422 7.65 -2.15 34.68
N ASN A 423 7.42 -2.09 35.99
CA ASN A 423 7.92 -1.01 36.82
C ASN A 423 9.22 -1.46 37.50
N GLY A 424 10.35 -0.99 36.97
CA GLY A 424 11.68 -1.37 37.46
C GLY A 424 11.97 -0.91 38.91
N ASP A 425 11.35 0.17 39.37
CA ASP A 425 11.57 0.69 40.72
C ASP A 425 10.86 -0.14 41.81
N ARG A 426 9.80 -0.87 41.40
CA ARG A 426 9.11 -1.82 42.30
C ARG A 426 9.69 -3.22 42.24
N CYS A 427 10.41 -3.54 41.15
CA CYS A 427 10.88 -4.89 40.92
C CYS A 427 11.98 -5.30 41.94
N ILE A 428 11.73 -6.39 42.65
CA ILE A 428 12.69 -6.96 43.63
C ILE A 428 13.55 -8.09 43.00
N LEU A 429 13.51 -8.28 41.69
CA LEU A 429 14.27 -9.28 40.95
C LEU A 429 14.11 -10.73 41.48
N CYS A 430 12.93 -11.08 41.99
CA CYS A 430 12.68 -12.42 42.57
C CYS A 430 12.60 -13.57 41.55
N GLY A 431 12.59 -13.30 40.24
CA GLY A 431 12.53 -14.30 39.17
C GLY A 431 11.17 -14.96 38.96
N GLY A 432 10.19 -14.77 39.86
CA GLY A 432 8.90 -15.47 39.81
C GLY A 432 8.09 -15.27 38.53
N CYS A 433 8.31 -14.16 37.81
CA CYS A 433 7.68 -13.90 36.51
C CYS A 433 8.30 -14.77 35.39
N ALA A 434 9.59 -15.07 35.47
CA ALA A 434 10.26 -15.95 34.52
C ALA A 434 9.83 -17.40 34.73
N ASP A 435 9.69 -17.84 36.01
CA ASP A 435 9.31 -19.20 36.36
C ASP A 435 7.91 -19.57 35.86
N VAL A 436 6.94 -18.65 35.87
CA VAL A 436 5.56 -18.92 35.45
C VAL A 436 5.30 -18.69 33.98
N CYS A 437 6.29 -18.21 33.23
CA CYS A 437 6.11 -17.89 31.81
C CYS A 437 6.07 -19.18 30.95
N PRO A 438 4.92 -19.53 30.33
CA PRO A 438 4.81 -20.77 29.56
C PRO A 438 5.65 -20.73 28.27
N GLU A 439 5.93 -19.55 27.75
CA GLU A 439 6.73 -19.35 26.53
C GLU A 439 8.21 -19.09 26.82
N HIS A 440 8.61 -19.09 28.09
CA HIS A 440 9.99 -18.78 28.51
C HIS A 440 10.53 -17.47 27.87
N CYS A 441 9.64 -16.50 27.67
CA CYS A 441 10.00 -15.23 27.05
C CYS A 441 10.61 -14.22 28.05
N LEU A 442 10.55 -14.52 29.35
CA LEU A 442 11.15 -13.71 30.42
C LEU A 442 12.41 -14.40 30.97
N ARG A 443 13.48 -13.62 31.09
CA ARG A 443 14.74 -14.12 31.62
C ARG A 443 15.35 -13.15 32.62
N LEU A 444 15.80 -13.65 33.74
CA LEU A 444 16.64 -12.92 34.67
C LEU A 444 18.09 -13.09 34.21
N VAL A 445 18.76 -11.99 33.87
CA VAL A 445 20.14 -12.01 33.35
C VAL A 445 21.02 -11.01 34.09
N SER A 446 22.32 -11.32 34.18
CA SER A 446 23.32 -10.34 34.64
C SER A 446 23.47 -9.23 33.59
N LEU A 447 23.61 -7.96 34.03
CA LEU A 447 23.82 -6.80 33.14
C LEU A 447 25.08 -6.96 32.28
N GLU A 448 26.08 -7.65 32.75
CA GLU A 448 27.32 -7.97 32.04
C GLU A 448 27.11 -8.76 30.74
N HIS A 449 25.97 -9.47 30.62
CA HIS A 449 25.62 -10.27 29.45
C HIS A 449 24.75 -9.50 28.43
N ILE A 450 24.36 -8.26 28.74
CA ILE A 450 23.51 -7.46 27.86
C ILE A 450 24.39 -6.42 27.15
N ARG A 451 24.68 -6.64 25.87
CA ARG A 451 25.58 -5.78 25.08
C ARG A 451 25.05 -5.56 23.66
N GLY A 452 25.55 -4.50 23.01
CA GLY A 452 25.30 -4.26 21.59
C GLY A 452 24.06 -3.42 21.28
N ASP A 453 23.46 -2.75 22.28
CA ASP A 453 22.38 -1.78 22.10
C ASP A 453 22.81 -0.40 22.63
N SER A 454 23.00 0.55 21.72
CA SER A 454 23.47 1.90 22.06
C SER A 454 22.50 2.69 22.95
N ASN A 455 21.20 2.37 22.92
CA ASN A 455 20.21 3.02 23.79
C ASN A 455 20.31 2.46 25.22
N LEU A 456 20.58 1.18 25.32
CA LEU A 456 20.79 0.52 26.61
C LEU A 456 22.09 0.98 27.27
N GLU A 457 23.16 1.17 26.50
CA GLU A 457 24.43 1.72 26.97
C GLU A 457 24.26 3.13 27.55
N LYS A 458 23.50 4.00 26.87
CA LYS A 458 23.13 5.33 27.37
C LYS A 458 22.31 5.27 28.66
N LEU A 459 21.39 4.31 28.74
CA LEU A 459 20.59 4.09 29.95
C LEU A 459 21.48 3.68 31.12
N TYR A 460 22.48 2.83 30.88
CA TYR A 460 23.47 2.43 31.89
C TYR A 460 24.32 3.60 32.35
N GLU A 461 24.81 4.43 31.43
CA GLU A 461 25.54 5.65 31.77
C GLU A 461 24.69 6.59 32.64
N MET A 462 23.42 6.79 32.30
CA MET A 462 22.50 7.63 33.07
C MET A 462 22.21 7.06 34.47
N ARG A 463 22.09 5.74 34.62
CA ARG A 463 21.65 5.11 35.87
C ARG A 463 22.79 4.66 36.77
N TYR A 464 23.92 4.28 36.18
CA TYR A 464 25.07 3.69 36.89
C TYR A 464 26.37 4.51 36.72
N GLY A 465 26.37 5.55 35.89
CA GLY A 465 27.57 6.35 35.60
C GLY A 465 28.61 5.66 34.74
N THR A 466 28.25 4.53 34.09
CA THR A 466 29.13 3.75 33.22
C THR A 466 28.30 3.03 32.17
N ALA A 467 28.84 2.90 30.95
CA ALA A 467 28.22 2.13 29.87
C ALA A 467 28.37 0.60 30.08
N ASP A 468 29.28 0.17 30.95
CA ASP A 468 29.56 -1.25 31.27
C ASP A 468 29.46 -1.49 32.78
N PRO A 469 28.23 -1.59 33.36
CA PRO A 469 28.04 -1.77 34.77
C PRO A 469 28.55 -3.17 35.20
N GLN A 470 29.41 -3.18 36.19
CA GLN A 470 29.90 -4.42 36.81
C GLN A 470 28.93 -4.86 37.91
N GLY A 471 28.29 -5.99 37.70
CA GLY A 471 27.26 -6.50 38.61
C GLY A 471 25.88 -5.88 38.39
N GLY A 472 24.88 -6.48 39.01
CA GLY A 472 23.47 -6.16 38.80
C GLY A 472 22.74 -7.16 37.88
N SER A 473 21.42 -7.11 37.93
CA SER A 473 20.59 -8.03 37.12
C SER A 473 19.42 -7.29 36.53
N ALA A 474 18.92 -7.78 35.39
CA ALA A 474 17.72 -7.29 34.75
C ALA A 474 16.80 -8.46 34.34
N ILE A 475 15.50 -8.16 34.26
CA ILE A 475 14.55 -9.04 33.60
C ILE A 475 14.38 -8.53 32.18
N ILE A 476 14.75 -9.33 31.20
CA ILE A 476 14.52 -9.07 29.79
C ILE A 476 13.32 -9.87 29.29
N LYS A 477 12.59 -9.30 28.34
CA LYS A 477 11.41 -9.90 27.73
C LYS A 477 11.60 -10.01 26.21
N ASP A 478 11.35 -11.19 25.69
CA ASP A 478 11.22 -11.42 24.25
C ASP A 478 9.77 -11.13 23.85
N GLU A 479 9.56 -10.01 23.16
CA GLU A 479 8.23 -9.55 22.74
C GLU A 479 7.60 -10.47 21.70
N ASP A 480 8.39 -11.08 20.82
CA ASP A 480 7.90 -11.95 19.75
C ASP A 480 7.34 -13.27 20.28
N ARG A 481 7.83 -13.71 21.43
CA ARG A 481 7.37 -14.94 22.10
C ARG A 481 6.25 -14.71 23.11
N CYS A 482 6.03 -13.46 23.52
CA CYS A 482 5.04 -13.15 24.57
C CYS A 482 3.61 -13.31 24.07
N ILE A 483 2.85 -14.24 24.64
CA ILE A 483 1.42 -14.48 24.35
C ILE A 483 0.45 -13.64 25.19
N ARG A 484 0.92 -12.68 25.96
CA ARG A 484 0.14 -11.74 26.78
C ARG A 484 -0.82 -12.43 27.78
N CYS A 485 -0.47 -13.61 28.28
CA CYS A 485 -1.34 -14.39 29.17
C CYS A 485 -1.53 -13.81 30.58
N GLY A 486 -0.73 -12.84 31.00
CA GLY A 486 -0.83 -12.15 32.29
C GLY A 486 -0.36 -12.95 33.50
N LEU A 487 0.17 -14.17 33.34
CA LEU A 487 0.62 -14.99 34.47
C LEU A 487 1.76 -14.33 35.25
N CYS A 488 2.68 -13.64 34.57
CA CYS A 488 3.77 -12.88 35.18
C CYS A 488 3.25 -11.74 36.07
N ALA A 489 2.21 -11.03 35.64
CA ALA A 489 1.58 -9.99 36.45
C ALA A 489 0.89 -10.56 37.69
N LYS A 490 0.12 -11.66 37.53
CA LYS A 490 -0.51 -12.37 38.67
C LYS A 490 0.48 -12.94 39.67
N ARG A 491 1.65 -13.36 39.20
CA ARG A 491 2.69 -13.94 40.06
C ARG A 491 3.54 -12.91 40.78
N CYS A 492 3.54 -11.64 40.33
CA CYS A 492 4.39 -10.59 40.86
C CYS A 492 3.98 -10.21 42.31
N PRO A 493 4.82 -10.46 43.36
CA PRO A 493 4.42 -10.24 44.74
C PRO A 493 4.34 -8.75 45.12
N VAL A 494 4.97 -7.88 44.32
CA VAL A 494 5.07 -6.44 44.60
C VAL A 494 4.31 -5.60 43.55
N ASN A 495 3.51 -6.24 42.71
CA ASN A 495 2.78 -5.58 41.62
C ASN A 495 3.68 -4.68 40.75
N ALA A 496 4.90 -5.14 40.47
CA ALA A 496 5.83 -4.50 39.57
C ALA A 496 5.50 -4.78 38.09
N ILE A 497 4.57 -5.68 37.82
CA ILE A 497 4.13 -6.04 36.49
C ILE A 497 2.62 -5.84 36.41
N THR A 498 2.19 -5.03 35.46
CA THR A 498 0.77 -4.80 35.14
C THR A 498 0.46 -5.22 33.71
N MET A 499 -0.82 -5.51 33.45
CA MET A 499 -1.32 -5.70 32.08
C MET A 499 -2.06 -4.44 31.69
N GLU A 500 -1.57 -3.75 30.67
CA GLU A 500 -2.11 -2.44 30.30
C GLU A 500 -2.48 -2.42 28.82
N ARG A 501 -3.58 -1.76 28.51
CA ARG A 501 -4.07 -1.54 27.14
C ARG A 501 -3.67 -0.16 26.68
N PHE A 502 -3.05 -0.06 25.50
CA PHE A 502 -2.87 1.20 24.82
C PHE A 502 -4.22 1.68 24.26
N VAL A 503 -4.69 2.80 24.74
CA VAL A 503 -5.85 3.49 24.18
C VAL A 503 -5.34 4.71 23.43
N PHE A 504 -5.52 4.70 22.11
CA PHE A 504 -5.20 5.83 21.27
C PHE A 504 -6.41 6.76 21.24
N LYS A 505 -6.26 7.95 21.83
CA LYS A 505 -7.20 9.04 21.60
C LYS A 505 -6.56 9.98 20.58
N GLU A 506 -7.14 10.05 19.40
CA GLU A 506 -6.79 11.07 18.42
C GLU A 506 -7.73 12.26 18.66
N GLU A 507 -7.22 13.34 19.24
CA GLU A 507 -7.90 14.62 19.31
C GLU A 507 -7.33 15.51 18.21
N VAL A 508 -8.22 15.97 17.31
CA VAL A 508 -7.86 16.96 16.29
C VAL A 508 -8.14 18.31 16.90
N GLU A 509 -7.11 19.01 17.37
CA GLU A 509 -7.20 20.39 17.80
C GLU A 509 -6.94 21.31 16.61
N CYS A 510 -7.81 22.28 16.44
CA CYS A 510 -7.66 23.41 15.53
C CYS A 510 -7.35 24.64 16.38
N GLU A 511 -6.18 25.23 16.23
CA GLU A 511 -5.89 26.57 16.76
C GLU A 511 -6.31 27.64 15.78
#